data_e1d768de2c5091b2ca6f73bd0ba2e1ef
#
_entry.id   e1d768de2c5091b2ca6f73bd0ba2e1ef
#
_cell.length_a   1.000
_cell.length_b   1.000
_cell.length_c   1.000
_cell.angle_alpha   90.00
_cell.angle_beta   90.00
_cell.angle_gamma   90.00
#
_symmetry.space_group_name_H-M   'P 1'
#
loop_
_entity.id
_entity.type
_entity.pdbx_description
1 polymer ?
#
loop_
_entity_poly.entity_id
_entity_poly.type
_entity_poly.pdbx_seq_one_letter_code
_entity_poly.pdbx_strand_id
1 'polypeptide(L)'
;MSGAPDTSRTTGPVTVRELSPGCSWDHTWSFTATGCPWQVLTRRALPPGARRRVLELVDAYEGVWSRFREDSLVSRAARGEIGDQGDVAARGEAGDQGDVAARGEASGRGAPGPVVLDLPRGSGRMLALYDLLHRASAGRIDPLVGADLVELGYDPAYSFTVRDGALHRLGARRGRLTWGQVRRDGDRLTLPRPALVDVGAVGKGFLADMVADALGRAGVDEVVVDASGDLVVHSGTPVRLGLEEPGSPGRVIGVVTLRRGALAASGVSERAWGEGLHHVLDALTGLPVRDVLATWAVAGTCAQADGIATALFLTPPQQLAAAGLRYDFVLERADATVLTSRTFPRLGELFTSR
;
A
#
# COMPACT_ATOMS: atom_id res chain seq x y z
N MET A 1 -20.11 -11.38 -27.53
CA MET A 1 -20.21 -12.00 -26.18
C MET A 1 -18.92 -11.68 -25.47
N SER A 2 -18.90 -10.61 -24.71
CA SER A 2 -17.73 -10.14 -23.97
C SER A 2 -17.78 -10.77 -22.58
N GLY A 3 -16.88 -11.73 -22.32
CA GLY A 3 -16.73 -12.31 -20.99
C GLY A 3 -15.98 -11.31 -20.11
N ALA A 4 -16.58 -10.92 -19.00
CA ALA A 4 -15.88 -10.19 -17.94
C ALA A 4 -14.69 -11.03 -17.45
N PRO A 5 -13.53 -10.44 -17.16
CA PRO A 5 -12.41 -11.18 -16.62
C PRO A 5 -12.79 -11.76 -15.25
N ASP A 6 -12.51 -13.03 -15.06
CA ASP A 6 -12.69 -13.75 -13.81
C ASP A 6 -11.75 -13.15 -12.73
N THR A 7 -12.31 -12.40 -11.79
CA THR A 7 -11.59 -11.76 -10.68
C THR A 7 -11.27 -12.74 -9.53
N SER A 8 -11.49 -14.04 -9.71
CA SER A 8 -11.35 -15.05 -8.64
C SER A 8 -9.93 -15.60 -8.43
N ARG A 9 -8.90 -15.07 -9.11
CA ARG A 9 -7.51 -15.54 -8.97
C ARG A 9 -6.59 -14.46 -8.45
N THR A 10 -6.67 -14.18 -7.16
CA THR A 10 -5.64 -13.42 -6.45
C THR A 10 -5.05 -14.27 -5.34
N THR A 11 -4.04 -15.07 -5.70
CA THR A 11 -3.07 -15.56 -4.73
C THR A 11 -1.97 -14.49 -4.66
N GLY A 12 -1.77 -13.89 -3.49
CA GLY A 12 -0.69 -12.91 -3.29
C GLY A 12 0.71 -13.56 -3.40
N PRO A 13 1.75 -12.77 -3.60
CA PRO A 13 3.12 -13.23 -3.89
C PRO A 13 3.85 -13.88 -2.72
N VAL A 14 3.21 -14.13 -1.59
CA VAL A 14 3.80 -14.82 -0.43
C VAL A 14 2.83 -15.86 0.12
N THR A 15 3.33 -17.07 0.30
CA THR A 15 2.55 -18.15 0.91
C THR A 15 3.12 -18.48 2.30
N VAL A 16 2.29 -18.33 3.33
CA VAL A 16 2.63 -18.85 4.66
C VAL A 16 2.52 -20.38 4.61
N ARG A 17 3.67 -21.08 4.64
CA ARG A 17 3.70 -22.54 4.77
C ARG A 17 4.22 -22.91 6.13
N GLU A 18 3.45 -23.68 6.87
CA GLU A 18 3.95 -24.38 8.06
C GLU A 18 5.00 -25.41 7.66
N LEU A 19 6.24 -25.19 8.06
CA LEU A 19 7.35 -26.10 7.82
C LEU A 19 8.05 -26.53 9.13
N SER A 20 7.43 -26.31 10.28
CA SER A 20 7.94 -26.78 11.56
C SER A 20 6.99 -27.82 12.17
N PRO A 21 7.41 -29.06 12.39
CA PRO A 21 6.61 -30.04 13.13
C PRO A 21 6.30 -29.49 14.52
N GLY A 22 5.03 -29.45 14.91
CA GLY A 22 4.58 -29.08 16.25
C GLY A 22 4.14 -27.64 16.46
N CYS A 23 4.10 -26.81 15.43
CA CYS A 23 3.62 -25.42 15.51
C CYS A 23 2.50 -25.17 14.50
N SER A 24 1.26 -25.52 14.84
CA SER A 24 0.10 -25.28 14.00
C SER A 24 -0.48 -23.87 14.23
N TRP A 25 -0.85 -23.18 13.14
CA TRP A 25 -1.71 -22.00 13.16
C TRP A 25 -3.16 -22.50 13.08
N ASP A 26 -3.75 -22.84 14.23
CA ASP A 26 -4.98 -23.63 14.29
C ASP A 26 -6.23 -22.83 13.90
N HIS A 27 -6.11 -21.51 13.90
CA HIS A 27 -7.21 -20.61 13.59
C HIS A 27 -6.85 -19.64 12.46
N THR A 28 -7.57 -19.75 11.36
CA THR A 28 -7.49 -18.83 10.23
C THR A 28 -8.80 -18.05 10.09
N TRP A 29 -8.68 -16.76 9.94
CA TRP A 29 -9.80 -15.89 9.62
C TRP A 29 -9.48 -15.08 8.37
N SER A 30 -10.34 -15.19 7.34
CA SER A 30 -10.19 -14.48 6.07
C SER A 30 -11.25 -13.41 5.92
N PHE A 31 -10.89 -12.29 5.31
CA PHE A 31 -11.78 -11.19 4.95
C PHE A 31 -11.19 -10.44 3.75
N THR A 32 -11.92 -9.48 3.21
CA THR A 32 -11.45 -8.61 2.12
C THR A 32 -11.19 -7.21 2.66
N ALA A 33 -10.06 -6.62 2.31
CA ALA A 33 -9.73 -5.23 2.58
C ALA A 33 -8.80 -4.70 1.47
N THR A 34 -8.84 -3.40 1.19
CA THR A 34 -8.00 -2.74 0.16
C THR A 34 -8.07 -3.43 -1.22
N GLY A 35 -9.23 -3.99 -1.54
CA GLY A 35 -9.48 -4.67 -2.81
C GLY A 35 -8.78 -6.03 -2.98
N CYS A 36 -8.26 -6.64 -1.90
CA CYS A 36 -7.60 -7.94 -1.95
C CYS A 36 -7.97 -8.83 -0.75
N PRO A 37 -7.74 -10.16 -0.83
CA PRO A 37 -7.97 -11.07 0.28
C PRO A 37 -6.94 -10.85 1.39
N TRP A 38 -7.41 -10.90 2.63
CA TRP A 38 -6.60 -10.85 3.84
C TRP A 38 -6.81 -12.09 4.67
N GLN A 39 -5.76 -12.50 5.37
CA GLN A 39 -5.82 -13.61 6.32
C GLN A 39 -5.18 -13.21 7.65
N VAL A 40 -5.79 -13.65 8.73
CA VAL A 40 -5.24 -13.58 10.09
C VAL A 40 -5.12 -14.98 10.62
N LEU A 41 -3.88 -15.40 10.90
CA LEU A 41 -3.57 -16.71 11.46
C LEU A 41 -3.20 -16.53 12.94
N THR A 42 -3.78 -17.34 13.82
CA THR A 42 -3.54 -17.29 15.26
C THR A 42 -3.45 -18.70 15.85
N ARG A 43 -2.76 -18.83 16.98
CA ARG A 43 -2.65 -20.09 17.73
C ARG A 43 -3.93 -20.43 18.50
N ARG A 44 -4.69 -19.43 18.88
CA ARG A 44 -5.93 -19.55 19.66
C ARG A 44 -7.05 -18.82 18.94
N ALA A 45 -8.27 -19.20 19.24
CA ALA A 45 -9.43 -18.47 18.72
C ALA A 45 -9.36 -16.97 19.07
N LEU A 46 -9.74 -16.13 18.13
CA LEU A 46 -9.78 -14.68 18.35
C LEU A 46 -10.75 -14.34 19.49
N PRO A 47 -10.39 -13.40 20.38
CA PRO A 47 -11.27 -12.96 21.46
C PRO A 47 -12.60 -12.41 20.93
N PRO A 48 -13.69 -12.48 21.72
CA PRO A 48 -14.97 -11.88 21.33
C PRO A 48 -14.83 -10.41 20.90
N GLY A 49 -15.46 -10.08 19.78
CA GLY A 49 -15.44 -8.73 19.22
C GLY A 49 -14.15 -8.33 18.50
N ALA A 50 -13.07 -9.15 18.52
CA ALA A 50 -11.82 -8.79 17.84
C ALA A 50 -12.02 -8.64 16.32
N ARG A 51 -12.73 -9.57 15.67
CA ARG A 51 -13.05 -9.50 14.23
C ARG A 51 -13.81 -8.21 13.90
N ARG A 52 -14.83 -7.87 14.66
CA ARG A 52 -15.61 -6.65 14.45
C ARG A 52 -14.73 -5.41 14.53
N ARG A 53 -13.90 -5.29 15.58
CA ARG A 53 -12.97 -4.15 15.73
C ARG A 53 -11.98 -4.02 14.57
N VAL A 54 -11.49 -5.15 14.05
CA VAL A 54 -10.61 -5.13 12.86
C VAL A 54 -11.38 -4.65 11.62
N LEU A 55 -12.61 -5.12 11.40
CA LEU A 55 -13.41 -4.67 10.25
C LEU A 55 -13.79 -3.19 10.35
N GLU A 56 -14.15 -2.70 11.54
CA GLU A 56 -14.38 -1.27 11.81
C GLU A 56 -13.10 -0.43 11.55
N LEU A 57 -11.93 -0.93 11.94
CA LEU A 57 -10.65 -0.30 11.65
C LEU A 57 -10.37 -0.23 10.14
N VAL A 58 -10.61 -1.33 9.41
CA VAL A 58 -10.45 -1.40 7.95
C VAL A 58 -11.36 -0.40 7.25
N ASP A 59 -12.66 -0.37 7.61
CA ASP A 59 -13.62 0.56 7.01
C ASP A 59 -13.24 2.03 7.28
N ALA A 60 -12.84 2.35 8.51
CA ALA A 60 -12.36 3.68 8.87
C ALA A 60 -11.08 4.06 8.08
N TYR A 61 -10.16 3.12 7.89
CA TYR A 61 -8.96 3.33 7.08
C TYR A 61 -9.31 3.60 5.62
N GLU A 62 -10.14 2.77 5.01
CA GLU A 62 -10.56 2.91 3.62
C GLU A 62 -11.38 4.18 3.39
N GLY A 63 -12.21 4.59 4.35
CA GLY A 63 -12.94 5.86 4.33
C GLY A 63 -12.03 7.09 4.26
N VAL A 64 -10.77 6.96 4.68
CA VAL A 64 -9.77 8.02 4.54
C VAL A 64 -8.95 7.85 3.26
N TRP A 65 -8.36 6.66 3.04
CA TRP A 65 -7.23 6.48 2.12
C TRP A 65 -7.56 5.80 0.80
N SER A 66 -8.76 5.19 0.66
CA SER A 66 -9.10 4.48 -0.56
C SER A 66 -9.44 5.45 -1.70
N ARG A 67 -8.59 5.53 -2.71
CA ARG A 67 -8.90 6.28 -3.94
C ARG A 67 -9.96 5.60 -4.82
N PHE A 68 -10.37 4.38 -4.47
CA PHE A 68 -11.42 3.61 -5.15
C PHE A 68 -12.80 3.85 -4.54
N ARG A 69 -12.87 4.43 -3.33
CA ARG A 69 -14.12 4.86 -2.69
C ARG A 69 -14.39 6.32 -3.04
N GLU A 70 -15.54 6.62 -3.59
CA GLU A 70 -15.93 8.00 -3.93
C GLU A 70 -16.11 8.87 -2.69
N ASP A 71 -16.59 8.29 -1.59
CA ASP A 71 -16.83 8.95 -0.31
C ASP A 71 -15.57 9.13 0.55
N SER A 72 -14.44 8.56 0.17
CA SER A 72 -13.20 8.69 0.94
C SER A 72 -12.68 10.11 0.99
N LEU A 73 -11.93 10.41 2.07
CA LEU A 73 -11.36 11.74 2.28
C LEU A 73 -10.42 12.14 1.12
N VAL A 74 -9.54 11.23 0.65
CA VAL A 74 -8.61 11.51 -0.46
C VAL A 74 -9.34 11.70 -1.79
N SER A 75 -10.45 10.99 -2.05
CA SER A 75 -11.24 11.16 -3.26
C SER A 75 -12.00 12.49 -3.25
N ARG A 76 -12.59 12.86 -2.13
CA ARG A 76 -13.25 14.18 -1.93
C ARG A 76 -12.25 15.33 -2.06
N ALA A 77 -11.03 15.17 -1.50
CA ALA A 77 -9.95 16.14 -1.67
C ALA A 77 -9.55 16.34 -3.13
N ALA A 78 -9.46 15.25 -3.90
CA ALA A 78 -9.13 15.30 -5.31
C ALA A 78 -10.17 16.06 -6.14
N ARG A 79 -11.47 16.01 -5.75
CA ARG A 79 -12.57 16.74 -6.40
C ARG A 79 -12.74 18.18 -5.89
N GLY A 80 -11.95 18.59 -4.88
CA GLY A 80 -12.06 19.92 -4.26
C GLY A 80 -13.32 20.10 -3.41
N GLU A 81 -13.89 19.03 -2.90
CA GLU A 81 -15.09 19.02 -2.04
C GLU A 81 -14.77 19.32 -0.57
N ILE A 82 -13.49 19.44 -0.22
CA ILE A 82 -13.02 19.77 1.12
C ILE A 82 -12.54 21.22 1.11
N GLY A 83 -13.20 22.07 1.90
CA GLY A 83 -12.87 23.50 2.02
C GLY A 83 -11.68 23.76 2.95
N ASP A 84 -11.33 25.06 3.08
CA ASP A 84 -10.23 25.54 3.94
C ASP A 84 -10.43 25.29 5.46
N GLN A 85 -11.62 24.88 5.88
CA GLN A 85 -11.98 24.54 7.25
C GLN A 85 -12.06 23.03 7.47
N GLY A 86 -11.00 22.31 7.20
CA GLY A 86 -10.80 20.89 7.48
C GLY A 86 -12.04 20.07 7.86
N ASP A 87 -12.52 19.21 6.98
CA ASP A 87 -13.52 18.20 7.36
C ASP A 87 -12.86 17.22 8.34
N VAL A 88 -13.30 17.27 9.60
CA VAL A 88 -12.89 16.32 10.63
C VAL A 88 -13.50 14.97 10.26
N ALA A 89 -12.68 14.00 9.92
CA ALA A 89 -13.10 12.63 9.69
C ALA A 89 -13.90 12.13 10.92
N ALA A 90 -15.20 11.97 10.71
CA ALA A 90 -16.24 11.41 11.56
C ALA A 90 -15.92 11.30 13.08
N ARG A 91 -16.35 12.27 13.86
CA ARG A 91 -16.75 12.02 15.24
C ARG A 91 -18.13 11.36 15.16
N GLY A 92 -18.20 10.09 15.56
CA GLY A 92 -19.48 9.53 15.94
C GLY A 92 -20.07 10.34 17.08
N GLU A 93 -21.19 11.00 16.82
CA GLU A 93 -22.33 11.17 17.72
C GLU A 93 -23.40 12.01 16.99
N ALA A 94 -24.62 11.50 17.05
CA ALA A 94 -25.81 12.13 16.50
C ALA A 94 -26.18 13.40 17.30
N GLY A 95 -26.65 14.43 16.59
CA GLY A 95 -27.29 15.57 17.22
C GLY A 95 -27.50 16.74 16.28
N ASP A 96 -28.75 16.87 15.91
CA ASP A 96 -29.50 18.08 15.61
C ASP A 96 -29.47 18.67 14.19
N GLN A 97 -30.70 18.68 13.64
CA GLN A 97 -31.09 19.27 12.37
C GLN A 97 -31.07 20.81 12.49
N GLY A 98 -30.33 21.44 11.60
CA GLY A 98 -30.39 22.88 11.35
C GLY A 98 -30.44 23.15 9.86
N ASP A 99 -31.62 23.53 9.36
CA ASP A 99 -31.91 24.09 8.05
C ASP A 99 -30.88 25.15 7.64
N VAL A 100 -30.17 24.99 6.53
CA VAL A 100 -29.48 26.09 5.86
C VAL A 100 -29.86 26.12 4.40
N ALA A 101 -30.64 27.13 4.09
CA ALA A 101 -31.13 27.48 2.77
C ALA A 101 -30.02 27.63 1.72
N ALA A 102 -30.34 27.15 0.53
CA ALA A 102 -29.63 27.40 -0.71
C ALA A 102 -29.40 28.91 -0.95
N ARG A 103 -28.17 29.30 -1.20
CA ARG A 103 -27.84 30.50 -1.98
C ARG A 103 -26.84 30.14 -3.08
N GLY A 104 -27.39 30.06 -4.29
CA GLY A 104 -26.61 30.06 -5.50
C GLY A 104 -25.97 31.41 -5.73
N GLU A 105 -24.80 31.38 -6.39
CA GLU A 105 -24.49 32.22 -7.55
C GLU A 105 -23.08 31.84 -8.01
N ALA A 106 -22.99 31.43 -9.26
CA ALA A 106 -21.76 31.12 -9.95
C ALA A 106 -21.01 32.43 -10.23
N SER A 107 -20.01 32.74 -9.40
CA SER A 107 -19.06 33.80 -9.71
C SER A 107 -17.68 33.18 -9.97
N GLY A 108 -17.02 33.67 -11.02
CA GLY A 108 -15.74 33.32 -11.63
C GLY A 108 -14.85 32.33 -10.83
N ARG A 109 -14.59 31.17 -11.43
CA ARG A 109 -13.70 30.15 -10.84
C ARG A 109 -12.26 30.67 -10.83
N GLY A 110 -11.88 31.32 -9.73
CA GLY A 110 -10.47 31.50 -9.37
C GLY A 110 -9.79 30.14 -9.30
N ALA A 111 -8.46 30.10 -9.40
CA ALA A 111 -7.70 28.86 -9.21
C ALA A 111 -8.13 28.21 -7.87
N PRO A 112 -8.36 26.88 -7.85
CA PRO A 112 -8.79 26.21 -6.63
C PRO A 112 -7.75 26.42 -5.51
N GLY A 113 -8.23 26.79 -4.33
CA GLY A 113 -7.40 27.05 -3.15
C GLY A 113 -6.80 25.79 -2.52
N PRO A 114 -6.06 25.98 -1.43
CA PRO A 114 -5.48 24.86 -0.71
C PRO A 114 -6.56 23.95 -0.10
N VAL A 115 -6.23 22.66 0.01
CA VAL A 115 -7.09 21.64 0.64
C VAL A 115 -6.41 21.14 1.90
N VAL A 116 -7.11 21.23 3.04
CA VAL A 116 -6.59 20.77 4.33
C VAL A 116 -7.30 19.48 4.73
N LEU A 117 -6.50 18.44 5.03
CA LEU A 117 -6.99 17.15 5.51
C LEU A 117 -6.55 16.95 6.95
N ASP A 118 -7.49 16.88 7.87
CA ASP A 118 -7.25 16.43 9.24
C ASP A 118 -7.42 14.90 9.25
N LEU A 119 -6.31 14.21 9.43
CA LEU A 119 -6.21 12.76 9.30
C LEU A 119 -6.38 12.07 10.66
N PRO A 120 -6.75 10.80 10.69
CA PRO A 120 -6.80 10.02 11.92
C PRO A 120 -5.45 10.00 12.64
N ARG A 121 -5.51 9.94 13.99
CA ARG A 121 -4.32 9.89 14.82
C ARG A 121 -3.37 8.76 14.42
N GLY A 122 -2.11 9.09 14.22
CA GLY A 122 -1.05 8.17 13.84
C GLY A 122 -0.79 8.10 12.34
N SER A 123 -1.59 8.79 11.50
CA SER A 123 -1.34 8.91 10.06
C SER A 123 0.01 9.56 9.74
N GLY A 124 0.47 10.48 10.60
CA GLY A 124 1.77 11.16 10.46
C GLY A 124 2.96 10.19 10.33
N ARG A 125 2.87 8.98 10.91
CA ARG A 125 3.91 7.95 10.74
C ARG A 125 4.01 7.47 9.28
N MET A 126 2.87 7.27 8.61
CA MET A 126 2.83 6.89 7.20
C MET A 126 3.32 8.06 6.33
N LEU A 127 2.90 9.29 6.64
CA LEU A 127 3.35 10.48 5.92
C LEU A 127 4.87 10.69 6.04
N ALA A 128 5.43 10.50 7.23
CA ALA A 128 6.89 10.59 7.47
C ALA A 128 7.67 9.52 6.69
N LEU A 129 7.10 8.32 6.54
CA LEU A 129 7.71 7.28 5.70
C LEU A 129 7.68 7.67 4.22
N TYR A 130 6.60 8.26 3.73
CA TYR A 130 6.56 8.83 2.37
C TYR A 130 7.59 9.94 2.18
N ASP A 131 7.80 10.82 3.18
CA ASP A 131 8.86 11.83 3.14
C ASP A 131 10.24 11.23 2.96
N LEU A 132 10.50 10.15 3.70
CA LEU A 132 11.77 9.44 3.63
C LEU A 132 11.98 8.77 2.27
N LEU A 133 10.96 8.04 1.79
CA LEU A 133 11.00 7.35 0.50
C LEU A 133 11.08 8.32 -0.67
N HIS A 134 10.34 9.42 -0.64
CA HIS A 134 10.37 10.47 -1.66
C HIS A 134 11.78 11.08 -1.77
N ARG A 135 12.40 11.44 -0.65
CA ARG A 135 13.79 11.95 -0.63
C ARG A 135 14.79 10.91 -1.10
N ALA A 136 14.70 9.67 -0.58
CA ALA A 136 15.63 8.60 -0.92
C ALA A 136 15.57 8.20 -2.40
N SER A 137 14.40 8.31 -3.02
CA SER A 137 14.17 8.00 -4.44
C SER A 137 14.37 9.21 -5.36
N ALA A 138 14.80 10.36 -4.84
CA ALA A 138 14.87 11.62 -5.59
C ALA A 138 13.54 11.97 -6.29
N GLY A 139 12.41 11.72 -5.60
CA GLY A 139 11.07 12.04 -6.07
C GLY A 139 10.40 10.98 -6.95
N ARG A 140 11.02 9.81 -7.16
CA ARG A 140 10.43 8.72 -7.95
C ARG A 140 9.27 8.04 -7.22
N ILE A 141 9.33 7.97 -5.89
CA ILE A 141 8.20 7.58 -5.05
C ILE A 141 7.46 8.85 -4.64
N ASP A 142 6.21 8.96 -5.07
CA ASP A 142 5.38 10.13 -4.81
C ASP A 142 3.91 9.72 -4.70
N PRO A 143 3.24 9.94 -3.56
CA PRO A 143 1.83 9.59 -3.40
C PRO A 143 0.87 10.41 -4.27
N LEU A 144 1.35 11.38 -5.05
CA LEU A 144 0.53 12.12 -6.00
C LEU A 144 0.51 11.51 -7.41
N VAL A 145 0.98 10.26 -7.56
CA VAL A 145 0.85 9.48 -8.81
C VAL A 145 -0.56 8.95 -9.08
N GLY A 146 -1.49 9.08 -8.13
CA GLY A 146 -2.85 8.55 -8.26
C GLY A 146 -3.56 9.01 -9.54
N ALA A 147 -3.38 10.28 -9.93
CA ALA A 147 -3.95 10.80 -11.17
C ALA A 147 -3.34 10.14 -12.42
N ASP A 148 -2.05 9.75 -12.39
CA ASP A 148 -1.38 9.07 -13.49
C ASP A 148 -1.91 7.66 -13.67
N LEU A 149 -2.12 6.95 -12.56
CA LEU A 149 -2.74 5.63 -12.55
C LEU A 149 -4.13 5.67 -13.17
N VAL A 150 -4.94 6.69 -12.84
CA VAL A 150 -6.27 6.89 -13.44
C VAL A 150 -6.17 7.17 -14.94
N GLU A 151 -5.23 8.00 -15.41
CA GLU A 151 -4.99 8.27 -16.83
C GLU A 151 -4.59 6.99 -17.59
N LEU A 152 -3.86 6.09 -16.95
CA LEU A 152 -3.45 4.80 -17.52
C LEU A 152 -4.55 3.71 -17.42
N GLY A 153 -5.72 4.02 -16.85
CA GLY A 153 -6.85 3.09 -16.75
C GLY A 153 -6.93 2.31 -15.45
N TYR A 154 -6.02 2.53 -14.49
CA TYR A 154 -6.16 1.98 -13.16
C TYR A 154 -7.01 2.93 -12.30
N ASP A 155 -8.24 3.11 -12.71
CA ASP A 155 -9.24 4.00 -12.13
C ASP A 155 -10.16 3.25 -11.13
N PRO A 156 -11.07 3.95 -10.43
CA PRO A 156 -12.01 3.32 -9.48
C PRO A 156 -12.92 2.25 -10.08
N ALA A 157 -13.19 2.30 -11.40
CA ALA A 157 -13.99 1.32 -12.11
C ALA A 157 -13.16 0.12 -12.59
N TYR A 158 -11.83 0.13 -12.39
CA TYR A 158 -10.91 -0.86 -12.96
C TYR A 158 -11.09 -1.02 -14.47
N SER A 159 -11.23 0.11 -15.19
CA SER A 159 -11.50 0.09 -16.62
C SER A 159 -10.37 -0.52 -17.43
N PHE A 160 -9.14 -0.43 -16.92
CA PHE A 160 -7.90 -0.83 -17.58
C PHE A 160 -7.77 -0.30 -19.01
N THR A 161 -8.44 0.84 -19.26
CA THR A 161 -8.44 1.53 -20.55
C THR A 161 -7.64 2.82 -20.44
N VAL A 162 -6.54 2.89 -21.20
CA VAL A 162 -5.70 4.09 -21.25
C VAL A 162 -6.50 5.22 -21.89
N ARG A 163 -6.54 6.40 -21.26
CA ARG A 163 -7.21 7.57 -21.81
C ARG A 163 -6.47 8.10 -23.04
N ASP A 164 -7.22 8.58 -24.01
CA ASP A 164 -6.64 9.14 -25.24
C ASP A 164 -5.58 10.19 -24.96
N GLY A 165 -4.40 10.02 -25.53
CA GLY A 165 -3.26 10.92 -25.34
C GLY A 165 -2.61 10.88 -23.95
N ALA A 166 -3.00 9.95 -23.05
CA ALA A 166 -2.45 9.86 -21.69
C ALA A 166 -0.93 9.72 -21.66
N LEU A 167 -0.36 8.83 -22.47
CA LEU A 167 1.09 8.60 -22.50
C LEU A 167 1.87 9.87 -22.89
N HIS A 168 1.32 10.68 -23.78
CA HIS A 168 1.93 11.97 -24.17
C HIS A 168 1.86 12.98 -23.01
N ARG A 169 0.71 13.10 -22.33
CA ARG A 169 0.55 14.01 -21.17
C ARG A 169 1.45 13.62 -20.02
N LEU A 170 1.57 12.33 -19.75
CA LEU A 170 2.43 11.79 -18.68
C LEU A 170 3.90 12.11 -18.94
N GLY A 171 4.39 11.94 -20.15
CA GLY A 171 5.77 12.29 -20.52
C GLY A 171 6.10 13.80 -20.40
N ALA A 172 5.11 14.67 -20.53
CA ALA A 172 5.32 16.12 -20.48
C ALA A 172 5.38 16.72 -19.07
N ARG A 173 4.74 16.15 -18.10
CA ARG A 173 4.62 16.43 -16.64
C ARG A 173 4.79 17.87 -16.13
N ARG A 174 4.74 18.87 -16.97
CA ARG A 174 4.90 20.28 -16.56
C ARG A 174 3.76 20.74 -15.65
N GLY A 175 4.11 21.39 -14.53
CA GLY A 175 3.15 21.98 -13.59
C GLY A 175 2.40 20.98 -12.71
N ARG A 176 2.83 19.72 -12.61
CA ARG A 176 2.25 18.74 -11.67
C ARG A 176 2.65 19.05 -10.24
N LEU A 177 1.69 18.84 -9.34
CA LEU A 177 1.95 18.88 -7.92
C LEU A 177 2.81 17.64 -7.55
N THR A 178 3.82 17.86 -6.71
CA THR A 178 4.68 16.82 -6.18
C THR A 178 4.59 16.78 -4.66
N TRP A 179 4.93 15.63 -4.05
CA TRP A 179 4.93 15.47 -2.60
C TRP A 179 5.81 16.50 -1.88
N GLY A 180 6.89 16.95 -2.51
CA GLY A 180 7.75 18.00 -1.97
C GLY A 180 7.05 19.36 -1.75
N GLN A 181 5.93 19.62 -2.44
CA GLN A 181 5.14 20.86 -2.32
C GLN A 181 4.01 20.74 -1.29
N VAL A 182 3.76 19.53 -0.77
CA VAL A 182 2.70 19.28 0.21
C VAL A 182 3.22 19.58 1.61
N ARG A 183 2.42 20.30 2.42
CA ARG A 183 2.77 20.56 3.82
C ARG A 183 2.20 19.47 4.73
N ARG A 184 2.99 19.02 5.68
CA ARG A 184 2.64 18.00 6.66
C ARG A 184 2.96 18.52 8.06
N ASP A 185 2.01 18.39 8.98
CA ASP A 185 2.16 18.76 10.37
C ASP A 185 1.44 17.71 11.23
N GLY A 186 2.21 16.75 11.75
CA GLY A 186 1.67 15.59 12.44
C GLY A 186 0.68 14.81 11.57
N ASP A 187 -0.57 14.75 12.00
CA ASP A 187 -1.67 14.08 11.29
C ASP A 187 -2.44 15.04 10.36
N ARG A 188 -1.89 16.21 10.05
CA ARG A 188 -2.50 17.18 9.12
C ARG A 188 -1.72 17.24 7.80
N LEU A 189 -2.45 17.17 6.69
CA LEU A 189 -1.93 17.27 5.34
C LEU A 189 -2.55 18.48 4.64
N THR A 190 -1.71 19.37 4.07
CA THR A 190 -2.18 20.51 3.30
C THR A 190 -1.67 20.41 1.87
N LEU A 191 -2.60 20.20 0.94
CA LEU A 191 -2.35 20.22 -0.49
C LEU A 191 -2.50 21.66 -0.99
N PRO A 192 -1.57 22.21 -1.80
CA PRO A 192 -1.70 23.58 -2.35
C PRO A 192 -2.93 23.77 -3.26
N ARG A 193 -3.47 22.69 -3.78
CA ARG A 193 -4.68 22.61 -4.63
C ARG A 193 -5.24 21.18 -4.57
N PRO A 194 -6.47 20.94 -5.03
CA PRO A 194 -7.03 19.60 -5.14
C PRO A 194 -6.08 18.64 -5.89
N ALA A 195 -5.82 17.47 -5.30
CA ALA A 195 -5.00 16.42 -5.88
C ALA A 195 -5.37 15.07 -5.29
N LEU A 196 -5.23 14.01 -6.08
CA LEU A 196 -5.46 12.64 -5.65
C LEU A 196 -4.23 12.08 -4.95
N VAL A 197 -4.35 11.81 -3.66
CA VAL A 197 -3.33 11.12 -2.87
C VAL A 197 -3.56 9.62 -3.00
N ASP A 198 -2.55 8.90 -3.46
CA ASP A 198 -2.51 7.44 -3.52
C ASP A 198 -1.46 6.91 -2.55
N VAL A 199 -1.90 6.13 -1.58
CA VAL A 199 -1.02 5.54 -0.57
C VAL A 199 -0.63 4.09 -0.90
N GLY A 200 -0.79 3.66 -2.15
CA GLY A 200 -0.58 2.27 -2.57
C GLY A 200 0.81 1.69 -2.30
N ALA A 201 1.83 2.54 -2.18
CA ALA A 201 3.21 2.08 -1.94
C ALA A 201 3.53 1.75 -0.46
N VAL A 202 2.68 2.17 0.50
CA VAL A 202 2.94 2.03 1.95
C VAL A 202 1.67 1.63 2.70
N GLY A 203 0.53 1.94 2.11
CA GLY A 203 -0.74 1.96 2.83
C GLY A 203 -1.25 0.57 3.21
N LYS A 204 -0.99 -0.43 2.40
CA LYS A 204 -1.42 -1.80 2.69
C LYS A 204 -0.63 -2.35 3.88
N GLY A 205 0.70 -2.19 3.87
CA GLY A 205 1.56 -2.55 5.00
C GLY A 205 1.25 -1.74 6.26
N PHE A 206 0.91 -0.45 6.13
CA PHE A 206 0.52 0.37 7.28
C PHE A 206 -0.78 -0.13 7.93
N LEU A 207 -1.78 -0.50 7.12
CA LEU A 207 -3.02 -1.10 7.63
C LEU A 207 -2.75 -2.47 8.28
N ALA A 208 -1.84 -3.28 7.72
CA ALA A 208 -1.46 -4.58 8.32
C ALA A 208 -0.83 -4.41 9.71
N ASP A 209 0.05 -3.41 9.89
CA ASP A 209 0.57 -3.04 11.20
C ASP A 209 -0.56 -2.62 12.17
N MET A 210 -1.52 -1.81 11.70
CA MET A 210 -2.67 -1.37 12.53
C MET A 210 -3.55 -2.55 12.96
N VAL A 211 -3.78 -3.52 12.08
CA VAL A 211 -4.54 -4.75 12.38
C VAL A 211 -3.81 -5.59 13.41
N ALA A 212 -2.50 -5.83 13.23
CA ALA A 212 -1.68 -6.57 14.19
C ALA A 212 -1.67 -5.89 15.57
N ASP A 213 -1.51 -4.57 15.61
CA ASP A 213 -1.57 -3.77 16.84
C ASP A 213 -2.96 -3.85 17.52
N ALA A 214 -4.05 -3.83 16.76
CA ALA A 214 -5.41 -3.95 17.28
C ALA A 214 -5.66 -5.34 17.90
N LEU A 215 -5.15 -6.38 17.26
CA LEU A 215 -5.20 -7.75 17.78
C LEU A 215 -4.33 -7.90 19.02
N GLY A 216 -3.12 -7.34 19.04
CA GLY A 216 -2.24 -7.32 20.22
C GLY A 216 -2.91 -6.65 21.44
N ARG A 217 -3.56 -5.49 21.23
CA ARG A 217 -4.35 -4.82 22.28
C ARG A 217 -5.55 -5.66 22.76
N ALA A 218 -6.03 -6.57 21.94
CA ALA A 218 -7.08 -7.52 22.32
C ALA A 218 -6.55 -8.78 23.02
N GLY A 219 -5.23 -8.86 23.30
CA GLY A 219 -4.60 -9.99 23.97
C GLY A 219 -4.19 -11.14 23.03
N VAL A 220 -4.03 -10.87 21.74
CA VAL A 220 -3.51 -11.85 20.77
C VAL A 220 -2.01 -11.65 20.65
N ASP A 221 -1.22 -12.48 21.33
CA ASP A 221 0.24 -12.35 21.41
C ASP A 221 0.96 -12.95 20.18
N GLU A 222 0.37 -14.01 19.60
CA GLU A 222 0.91 -14.69 18.42
C GLU A 222 -0.05 -14.57 17.25
N VAL A 223 0.40 -13.89 16.20
CA VAL A 223 -0.41 -13.61 15.01
C VAL A 223 0.48 -13.49 13.78
N VAL A 224 -0.02 -13.98 12.64
CA VAL A 224 0.40 -13.58 11.30
C VAL A 224 -0.77 -12.86 10.65
N VAL A 225 -0.55 -11.63 10.23
CA VAL A 225 -1.49 -10.89 9.38
C VAL A 225 -0.91 -10.92 7.98
N ASP A 226 -1.65 -11.49 7.04
CA ASP A 226 -1.31 -11.51 5.61
C ASP A 226 -2.30 -10.62 4.84
N ALA A 227 -1.78 -9.58 4.27
CA ALA A 227 -2.48 -8.60 3.43
C ALA A 227 -2.13 -8.81 1.94
N SER A 228 -2.31 -10.03 1.44
CA SER A 228 -1.95 -10.39 0.06
C SER A 228 -0.47 -10.08 -0.25
N GLY A 229 0.43 -10.67 0.51
CA GLY A 229 1.87 -10.55 0.30
C GLY A 229 2.57 -9.52 1.17
N ASP A 230 1.84 -8.71 1.94
CA ASP A 230 2.41 -7.89 3.02
C ASP A 230 2.07 -8.55 4.35
N LEU A 231 3.08 -9.05 5.03
CA LEU A 231 2.91 -9.87 6.22
C LEU A 231 3.50 -9.22 7.45
N VAL A 232 2.72 -9.22 8.53
CA VAL A 232 3.22 -8.98 9.90
C VAL A 232 3.33 -10.32 10.61
N VAL A 233 4.46 -10.55 11.25
CA VAL A 233 4.70 -11.76 12.04
C VAL A 233 5.01 -11.38 13.48
N HIS A 234 4.19 -11.84 14.40
CA HIS A 234 4.46 -11.86 15.85
C HIS A 234 4.31 -13.31 16.33
N SER A 235 5.41 -13.98 16.65
CA SER A 235 5.41 -15.40 17.05
C SER A 235 6.53 -15.72 18.02
N GLY A 236 6.25 -16.58 18.99
CA GLY A 236 7.25 -17.16 19.88
C GLY A 236 8.17 -18.16 19.18
N THR A 237 7.74 -18.72 18.05
CA THR A 237 8.48 -19.69 17.23
C THR A 237 8.80 -19.15 15.85
N PRO A 238 9.83 -19.66 15.15
CA PRO A 238 10.12 -19.25 13.78
C PRO A 238 8.96 -19.56 12.83
N VAL A 239 8.60 -18.58 11.99
CA VAL A 239 7.62 -18.72 10.90
C VAL A 239 8.38 -18.67 9.59
N ARG A 240 8.21 -19.66 8.73
CA ARG A 240 8.81 -19.71 7.40
C ARG A 240 7.83 -19.16 6.38
N LEU A 241 8.28 -18.19 5.61
CA LEU A 241 7.51 -17.47 4.59
C LEU A 241 8.14 -17.74 3.23
N GLY A 242 7.36 -18.31 2.30
CA GLY A 242 7.81 -18.56 0.93
C GLY A 242 7.84 -17.26 0.13
N LEU A 243 8.90 -17.05 -0.64
CA LEU A 243 9.00 -15.99 -1.64
C LEU A 243 8.44 -16.55 -2.94
N GLU A 244 7.24 -16.15 -3.32
CA GLU A 244 6.54 -16.73 -4.48
C GLU A 244 7.14 -16.23 -5.79
N GLU A 245 7.34 -17.15 -6.75
CA GLU A 245 7.89 -16.82 -8.07
C GLU A 245 6.88 -15.97 -8.86
N PRO A 246 7.29 -14.81 -9.41
CA PRO A 246 6.42 -13.97 -10.20
C PRO A 246 5.78 -14.72 -11.37
N GLY A 247 4.44 -14.63 -11.48
CA GLY A 247 3.70 -15.30 -12.56
C GLY A 247 3.56 -16.82 -12.44
N SER A 248 4.05 -17.43 -11.34
CA SER A 248 4.00 -18.89 -11.11
C SER A 248 3.37 -19.21 -9.74
N PRO A 249 2.05 -19.06 -9.57
CA PRO A 249 1.38 -19.26 -8.28
C PRO A 249 1.71 -20.62 -7.64
N GLY A 250 2.08 -20.59 -6.35
CA GLY A 250 2.42 -21.77 -5.59
C GLY A 250 3.86 -22.27 -5.76
N ARG A 251 4.66 -21.67 -6.65
CA ARG A 251 6.11 -21.87 -6.72
C ARG A 251 6.82 -20.81 -5.90
N VAL A 252 7.90 -21.17 -5.26
CA VAL A 252 8.71 -20.25 -4.45
C VAL A 252 10.16 -20.28 -4.91
N ILE A 253 10.81 -19.12 -4.98
CA ILE A 253 12.22 -18.96 -5.30
C ILE A 253 13.11 -19.03 -4.07
N GLY A 254 12.51 -18.97 -2.88
CA GLY A 254 13.23 -18.98 -1.61
C GLY A 254 12.30 -18.93 -0.42
N VAL A 255 12.90 -18.85 0.77
CA VAL A 255 12.18 -18.79 2.04
C VAL A 255 12.85 -17.80 2.98
N VAL A 256 12.04 -17.03 3.70
CA VAL A 256 12.45 -16.17 4.82
C VAL A 256 11.89 -16.74 6.12
N THR A 257 12.66 -16.66 7.20
CA THR A 257 12.25 -17.12 8.53
C THR A 257 12.20 -15.95 9.50
N LEU A 258 11.02 -15.67 10.04
CA LEU A 258 10.80 -14.58 11.00
C LEU A 258 10.17 -15.09 12.28
N ARG A 259 10.47 -14.43 13.40
CA ARG A 259 9.71 -14.53 14.66
C ARG A 259 8.91 -13.25 14.93
N ARG A 260 9.53 -12.12 14.63
CA ARG A 260 8.95 -10.78 14.77
C ARG A 260 9.47 -9.89 13.64
N GLY A 261 8.59 -9.11 13.07
CA GLY A 261 8.88 -8.20 11.97
C GLY A 261 7.88 -8.35 10.84
N ALA A 262 8.25 -7.91 9.66
CA ALA A 262 7.39 -7.92 8.50
C ALA A 262 8.15 -8.30 7.23
N LEU A 263 7.44 -8.92 6.31
CA LEU A 263 7.85 -9.19 4.93
C LEU A 263 6.80 -8.58 4.01
N ALA A 264 7.24 -7.81 3.02
CA ALA A 264 6.36 -7.34 1.96
C ALA A 264 6.91 -7.73 0.60
N ALA A 265 6.02 -8.01 -0.33
CA ALA A 265 6.35 -8.35 -1.70
C ALA A 265 5.63 -7.41 -2.67
N SER A 266 6.35 -6.98 -3.71
CA SER A 266 5.80 -6.22 -4.83
C SER A 266 6.21 -6.87 -6.13
N GLY A 267 5.28 -6.99 -7.08
CA GLY A 267 5.51 -7.60 -8.37
C GLY A 267 4.75 -6.90 -9.48
N VAL A 268 5.32 -6.85 -10.68
CA VAL A 268 4.66 -6.22 -11.84
C VAL A 268 3.50 -7.05 -12.36
N SER A 269 3.51 -8.37 -12.15
CA SER A 269 2.47 -9.30 -12.61
C SER A 269 1.17 -9.21 -11.82
N GLU A 270 1.20 -8.70 -10.58
CA GLU A 270 0.05 -8.66 -9.68
C GLU A 270 -1.10 -7.79 -10.21
N ARG A 271 -0.78 -6.67 -10.83
CA ARG A 271 -1.72 -5.71 -11.38
C ARG A 271 -1.18 -5.20 -12.70
N ALA A 272 -1.11 -6.11 -13.68
CA ALA A 272 -0.71 -5.81 -15.05
C ALA A 272 -1.95 -5.73 -15.94
N TRP A 273 -1.95 -4.80 -16.88
CA TRP A 273 -2.98 -4.68 -17.92
C TRP A 273 -2.37 -4.16 -19.22
N GLY A 274 -3.05 -4.38 -20.35
CA GLY A 274 -2.58 -3.93 -21.65
C GLY A 274 -1.16 -4.39 -21.97
N GLU A 275 -0.45 -3.61 -22.77
CA GLU A 275 0.93 -3.91 -23.16
C GLU A 275 1.93 -3.20 -22.23
N GLY A 276 2.50 -3.95 -21.28
CA GLY A 276 3.57 -3.49 -20.38
C GLY A 276 3.12 -2.42 -19.38
N LEU A 277 1.81 -2.32 -19.09
CA LEU A 277 1.27 -1.44 -18.06
C LEU A 277 1.09 -2.21 -16.76
N HIS A 278 1.47 -1.58 -15.67
CA HIS A 278 1.27 -2.06 -14.31
C HIS A 278 1.26 -0.87 -13.33
N HIS A 279 0.92 -1.14 -12.06
CA HIS A 279 0.67 -0.11 -11.06
C HIS A 279 1.93 0.55 -10.47
N VAL A 280 3.13 0.02 -10.70
CA VAL A 280 4.38 0.61 -10.18
C VAL A 280 4.89 1.64 -11.19
N LEU A 281 4.67 2.91 -10.90
CA LEU A 281 5.05 4.03 -11.76
C LEU A 281 6.27 4.77 -11.21
N ASP A 282 7.16 5.19 -12.12
CA ASP A 282 8.14 6.22 -11.80
C ASP A 282 7.43 7.59 -11.77
N ALA A 283 7.32 8.19 -10.60
CA ALA A 283 6.63 9.45 -10.44
C ALA A 283 7.28 10.62 -11.22
N LEU A 284 8.53 10.54 -11.64
CA LEU A 284 9.16 11.55 -12.49
C LEU A 284 8.70 11.46 -13.95
N THR A 285 8.41 10.28 -14.44
CA THR A 285 7.97 10.07 -15.82
C THR A 285 6.46 9.82 -15.93
N GLY A 286 5.83 9.32 -14.87
CA GLY A 286 4.44 8.84 -14.87
C GLY A 286 4.26 7.52 -15.61
N LEU A 287 5.35 6.85 -15.96
CA LEU A 287 5.34 5.61 -16.73
C LEU A 287 5.72 4.43 -15.86
N PRO A 288 5.23 3.21 -16.19
CA PRO A 288 5.63 1.99 -15.52
C PRO A 288 7.14 1.70 -15.65
N VAL A 289 7.73 1.15 -14.59
CA VAL A 289 9.11 0.64 -14.61
C VAL A 289 9.20 -0.68 -15.36
N ARG A 290 10.40 -1.06 -15.86
CA ARG A 290 10.57 -2.26 -16.70
C ARG A 290 11.72 -3.16 -16.29
N ASP A 291 12.65 -2.67 -15.46
CA ASP A 291 13.91 -3.37 -15.18
C ASP A 291 13.82 -4.38 -14.05
N VAL A 292 12.78 -4.29 -13.22
CA VAL A 292 12.57 -5.14 -12.04
C VAL A 292 11.22 -5.85 -12.18
N LEU A 293 11.20 -7.15 -11.94
CA LEU A 293 10.00 -7.99 -12.00
C LEU A 293 9.33 -8.11 -10.63
N ALA A 294 10.14 -8.36 -9.59
CA ALA A 294 9.65 -8.53 -8.24
C ALA A 294 10.69 -8.12 -7.21
N THR A 295 10.19 -7.77 -6.04
CA THR A 295 10.99 -7.43 -4.87
C THR A 295 10.33 -7.98 -3.60
N TRP A 296 11.16 -8.39 -2.66
CA TRP A 296 10.74 -8.78 -1.31
C TRP A 296 11.60 -8.00 -0.33
N ALA A 297 10.96 -7.36 0.64
CA ALA A 297 11.66 -6.61 1.67
C ALA A 297 11.26 -7.09 3.06
N VAL A 298 12.25 -7.27 3.94
CA VAL A 298 12.05 -7.59 5.35
C VAL A 298 12.43 -6.39 6.18
N ALA A 299 11.52 -5.95 7.05
CA ALA A 299 11.75 -4.77 7.90
C ALA A 299 11.10 -4.94 9.28
N GLY A 300 11.29 -3.96 10.15
CA GLY A 300 10.73 -3.96 11.49
C GLY A 300 9.21 -3.76 11.53
N THR A 301 8.63 -3.07 10.53
CA THR A 301 7.20 -2.84 10.36
C THR A 301 6.78 -3.15 8.94
N CYS A 302 5.51 -3.51 8.77
CA CYS A 302 4.97 -3.85 7.45
C CYS A 302 4.88 -2.62 6.54
N ALA A 303 4.55 -1.45 7.08
CA ALA A 303 4.60 -0.20 6.34
C ALA A 303 5.98 0.07 5.73
N GLN A 304 7.07 -0.17 6.51
CA GLN A 304 8.44 -0.03 6.00
C GLN A 304 8.75 -1.08 4.94
N ALA A 305 8.38 -2.34 5.18
CA ALA A 305 8.62 -3.42 4.23
C ALA A 305 7.93 -3.14 2.88
N ASP A 306 6.64 -2.76 2.90
CA ASP A 306 5.83 -2.42 1.72
C ASP A 306 6.43 -1.23 0.95
N GLY A 307 6.73 -0.13 1.67
CA GLY A 307 7.36 1.04 1.06
C GLY A 307 8.72 0.75 0.45
N ILE A 308 9.54 -0.08 1.09
CA ILE A 308 10.86 -0.47 0.59
C ILE A 308 10.71 -1.42 -0.61
N ALA A 309 9.81 -2.40 -0.55
CA ALA A 309 9.55 -3.30 -1.68
C ALA A 309 9.16 -2.50 -2.93
N THR A 310 8.25 -1.54 -2.81
CA THR A 310 7.92 -0.62 -3.92
C THR A 310 9.11 0.24 -4.34
N ALA A 311 9.86 0.80 -3.39
CA ALA A 311 10.98 1.70 -3.71
C ALA A 311 12.15 1.00 -4.42
N LEU A 312 12.36 -0.29 -4.19
CA LEU A 312 13.40 -1.09 -4.84
C LEU A 312 13.21 -1.22 -6.37
N PHE A 313 12.02 -0.99 -6.90
CA PHE A 313 11.79 -0.89 -8.33
C PHE A 313 12.41 0.36 -8.97
N LEU A 314 12.61 1.40 -8.17
CA LEU A 314 12.90 2.76 -8.63
C LEU A 314 14.23 3.30 -8.10
N THR A 315 14.77 2.67 -7.06
CA THR A 315 15.87 3.24 -6.27
C THR A 315 16.90 2.16 -5.95
N PRO A 316 18.18 2.40 -6.19
CA PRO A 316 19.24 1.48 -5.77
C PRO A 316 19.18 1.20 -4.27
N PRO A 317 19.35 -0.06 -3.83
CA PRO A 317 19.29 -0.43 -2.41
C PRO A 317 20.22 0.42 -1.52
N GLN A 318 21.39 0.79 -2.03
CA GLN A 318 22.36 1.60 -1.29
C GLN A 318 21.84 2.99 -0.93
N GLN A 319 21.01 3.60 -1.80
CA GLN A 319 20.39 4.90 -1.53
C GLN A 319 19.34 4.83 -0.43
N LEU A 320 18.51 3.77 -0.44
CA LEU A 320 17.54 3.52 0.62
C LEU A 320 18.22 3.29 1.97
N ALA A 321 19.31 2.51 1.98
CA ALA A 321 20.10 2.29 3.19
C ALA A 321 20.79 3.59 3.67
N ALA A 322 21.33 4.40 2.77
CA ALA A 322 21.95 5.69 3.10
C ALA A 322 20.93 6.70 3.67
N ALA A 323 19.66 6.59 3.31
CA ALA A 323 18.58 7.38 3.89
C ALA A 323 18.18 6.92 5.31
N GLY A 324 18.83 5.88 5.86
CA GLY A 324 18.58 5.37 7.22
C GLY A 324 17.58 4.23 7.32
N LEU A 325 17.07 3.72 6.20
CA LEU A 325 16.19 2.55 6.19
C LEU A 325 16.99 1.28 6.53
N ARG A 326 16.46 0.47 7.45
CA ARG A 326 17.04 -0.81 7.87
C ARG A 326 16.16 -1.95 7.37
N TYR A 327 16.70 -2.80 6.51
CA TYR A 327 15.94 -3.87 5.86
C TYR A 327 16.87 -4.91 5.25
N ASP A 328 16.32 -6.08 4.99
CA ASP A 328 16.87 -7.08 4.09
C ASP A 328 15.98 -7.19 2.86
N PHE A 329 16.52 -7.64 1.74
CA PHE A 329 15.77 -7.72 0.50
C PHE A 329 16.22 -8.86 -0.41
N VAL A 330 15.30 -9.24 -1.28
CA VAL A 330 15.52 -9.97 -2.54
C VAL A 330 14.91 -9.13 -3.65
N LEU A 331 15.60 -9.03 -4.78
CA LEU A 331 15.13 -8.30 -5.97
C LEU A 331 15.43 -9.15 -7.20
N GLU A 332 14.40 -9.40 -8.01
CA GLU A 332 14.51 -10.09 -9.30
C GLU A 332 14.34 -9.08 -10.44
N ARG A 333 15.30 -9.09 -11.37
CA ARG A 333 15.30 -8.24 -12.54
C ARG A 333 14.70 -8.95 -13.75
N ALA A 334 14.35 -8.16 -14.76
CA ALA A 334 13.84 -8.64 -16.05
C ALA A 334 14.84 -9.52 -16.84
N ASP A 335 16.14 -9.37 -16.56
CA ASP A 335 17.20 -10.22 -17.13
C ASP A 335 17.46 -11.51 -16.33
N ALA A 336 16.56 -11.83 -15.38
CA ALA A 336 16.65 -12.96 -14.46
C ALA A 336 17.81 -12.87 -13.44
N THR A 337 18.45 -11.71 -13.30
CA THR A 337 19.43 -11.47 -12.22
C THR A 337 18.69 -11.33 -10.90
N VAL A 338 19.12 -12.07 -9.88
CA VAL A 338 18.61 -11.96 -8.51
C VAL A 338 19.66 -11.30 -7.62
N LEU A 339 19.28 -10.23 -6.95
CA LEU A 339 20.11 -9.50 -5.99
C LEU A 339 19.55 -9.67 -4.58
N THR A 340 20.43 -9.76 -3.59
CA THR A 340 20.03 -9.81 -2.17
C THR A 340 20.87 -8.86 -1.33
N SER A 341 20.37 -8.52 -0.14
CA SER A 341 21.20 -7.89 0.90
C SER A 341 22.25 -8.88 1.39
N ARG A 342 23.38 -8.35 1.87
CA ARG A 342 24.47 -9.18 2.43
C ARG A 342 24.06 -9.99 3.65
N THR A 343 23.06 -9.52 4.37
CA THR A 343 22.53 -10.12 5.60
C THR A 343 21.39 -11.11 5.35
N PHE A 344 20.83 -11.14 4.15
CA PHE A 344 19.73 -12.05 3.78
C PHE A 344 19.99 -13.53 4.14
N PRO A 345 21.21 -14.11 3.93
CA PRO A 345 21.46 -15.50 4.30
C PRO A 345 21.32 -15.83 5.79
N ARG A 346 21.19 -14.81 6.66
CA ARG A 346 20.89 -15.02 8.10
C ARG A 346 19.39 -15.15 8.36
N LEU A 347 18.56 -14.73 7.43
CA LEU A 347 17.10 -14.69 7.54
C LEU A 347 16.44 -15.75 6.67
N GLY A 348 17.10 -16.18 5.60
CA GLY A 348 16.48 -17.05 4.61
C GLY A 348 17.47 -17.67 3.65
N GLU A 349 16.92 -18.37 2.69
CA GLU A 349 17.66 -19.05 1.63
C GLU A 349 16.94 -18.86 0.27
N LEU A 350 17.69 -18.80 -0.81
CA LEU A 350 17.17 -18.85 -2.16
C LEU A 350 17.44 -20.25 -2.74
N PHE A 351 16.50 -20.75 -3.51
CA PHE A 351 16.63 -22.03 -4.19
C PHE A 351 17.36 -21.82 -5.53
N THR A 352 18.56 -22.39 -5.65
CA THR A 352 19.46 -22.18 -6.79
C THR A 352 19.20 -23.08 -7.98
N SER A 353 18.30 -24.06 -7.86
CA SER A 353 17.88 -24.93 -8.97
C SER A 353 16.61 -24.41 -9.63
N ARG A 354 16.77 -23.79 -10.78
CA ARG A 354 15.68 -23.59 -11.74
C ARG A 354 15.48 -24.83 -12.58
#